data_5d8878eca62fc5b233425c56bd54f5a4
#
_entry.id   5d8878eca62fc5b233425c56bd54f5a4
#
_cell.length_a   1.000
_cell.length_b   1.000
_cell.length_c   1.000
_cell.angle_alpha   90.00
_cell.angle_beta   90.00
_cell.angle_gamma   90.00
#
_symmetry.space_group_name_H-M   'P 1'
#
loop_
_entity.id
_entity.type
_entity.pdbx_description
1 polymer ?
#
loop_
_entity_poly.entity_id
_entity_poly.type
_entity_poly.pdbx_seq_one_letter_code
_entity_poly.pdbx_strand_id
1 'polypeptide(L)'
;MEELYPRARRNISELERHLIETYDVVFLSRESYYQLLRSSHLTWQKGNRENPRKNPEKVEEINERIAKILKVFQTDIESEKLAVYALDECHLQGDDICSYLWGERENREIIKVVNERDRQTYYGALNLWTQEFIVSPYSTGNGENTVKFLQKIKKRHPEQRLLLIWDGADYHRGEEMKKLLAIENEEKRPEEWSITCQLFAPYAPAENPVEGIWLQVKNFIRRFYHICTNFSIVKRLFEFFFDFKLFNNPNLKKYDAFAQLI
;
A
#
# COMPACT_ATOMS: atom_id res chain seq x y z
N MET A 1 18.92 -26.24 19.11
CA MET A 1 18.70 -25.34 17.94
C MET A 1 17.51 -24.40 18.14
N GLU A 2 16.43 -24.81 18.77
CA GLU A 2 15.26 -23.95 19.06
C GLU A 2 15.58 -22.74 19.95
N GLU A 3 16.51 -22.84 20.90
CA GLU A 3 16.91 -21.74 21.79
C GLU A 3 17.80 -20.67 21.09
N LEU A 4 18.51 -21.02 20.02
CA LEU A 4 19.34 -20.10 19.25
C LEU A 4 18.50 -19.18 18.33
N TYR A 5 17.31 -19.64 17.92
CA TYR A 5 16.45 -18.99 16.94
C TYR A 5 15.97 -17.58 17.33
N PRO A 6 15.55 -17.31 18.58
CA PRO A 6 15.06 -15.97 18.94
C PRO A 6 16.17 -14.92 19.08
N ARG A 7 17.41 -15.32 19.40
CA ARG A 7 18.51 -14.41 19.74
C ARG A 7 19.43 -14.12 18.55
N ALA A 8 19.68 -15.09 17.69
CA ALA A 8 20.44 -14.91 16.44
C ALA A 8 19.77 -13.95 15.44
N ARG A 9 18.49 -13.62 15.64
CA ARG A 9 17.76 -12.68 14.79
C ARG A 9 18.20 -11.22 14.90
N ARG A 10 18.97 -10.83 15.92
CA ARG A 10 19.24 -9.42 16.17
C ARG A 10 20.55 -8.94 15.55
N ASN A 11 21.65 -9.56 15.88
CA ASN A 11 22.96 -9.26 15.27
C ASN A 11 23.99 -10.34 15.63
N ILE A 12 25.13 -10.31 14.91
CA ILE A 12 26.19 -11.31 15.09
C ILE A 12 26.83 -11.25 16.50
N SER A 13 26.93 -10.05 17.10
CA SER A 13 27.54 -9.88 18.41
C SER A 13 26.68 -10.47 19.54
N GLU A 14 25.36 -10.50 19.39
CA GLU A 14 24.47 -11.19 20.32
C GLU A 14 24.60 -12.72 20.21
N LEU A 15 24.79 -13.22 18.98
CA LEU A 15 25.11 -14.63 18.77
C LEU A 15 26.45 -15.01 19.38
N GLU A 16 27.50 -14.23 19.16
CA GLU A 16 28.82 -14.43 19.78
C GLU A 16 28.70 -14.51 21.30
N ARG A 17 28.07 -13.51 21.91
CA ARG A 17 27.87 -13.50 23.36
C ARG A 17 27.10 -14.72 23.88
N HIS A 18 26.01 -15.08 23.20
CA HIS A 18 25.21 -16.24 23.59
C HIS A 18 25.98 -17.55 23.52
N LEU A 19 26.81 -17.75 22.47
CA LEU A 19 27.63 -18.93 22.31
C LEU A 19 28.71 -19.00 23.40
N ILE A 20 29.30 -17.88 23.78
CA ILE A 20 30.26 -17.81 24.90
C ILE A 20 29.58 -18.14 26.22
N GLU A 21 28.49 -17.44 26.52
CA GLU A 21 27.81 -17.56 27.83
C GLU A 21 27.16 -18.94 28.07
N THR A 22 26.66 -19.55 26.98
CA THR A 22 25.86 -20.78 27.11
C THR A 22 26.65 -22.04 26.82
N TYR A 23 27.60 -21.97 25.90
CA TYR A 23 28.30 -23.14 25.36
C TYR A 23 29.82 -23.08 25.51
N ASP A 24 30.35 -21.97 26.02
CA ASP A 24 31.81 -21.69 26.09
C ASP A 24 32.50 -21.80 24.71
N VAL A 25 31.82 -21.39 23.64
CA VAL A 25 32.31 -21.50 22.26
C VAL A 25 32.68 -20.12 21.73
N VAL A 26 33.94 -20.00 21.28
CA VAL A 26 34.48 -18.82 20.58
C VAL A 26 35.07 -19.24 19.25
N PHE A 27 34.60 -18.66 18.16
CA PHE A 27 35.22 -18.87 16.86
C PHE A 27 36.29 -17.82 16.60
N LEU A 28 37.39 -18.23 15.96
CA LEU A 28 38.51 -17.34 15.63
C LEU A 28 38.17 -16.26 14.59
N SER A 29 37.16 -16.52 13.77
CA SER A 29 36.74 -15.57 12.73
C SER A 29 35.24 -15.34 12.73
N ARG A 30 34.82 -14.14 12.34
CA ARG A 30 33.40 -13.82 12.14
C ARG A 30 32.76 -14.64 11.04
N GLU A 31 33.52 -15.07 10.04
CA GLU A 31 32.99 -15.92 8.96
C GLU A 31 32.45 -17.25 9.51
N SER A 32 33.06 -17.81 10.55
CA SER A 32 32.57 -19.05 11.18
C SER A 32 31.15 -18.85 11.78
N TYR A 33 30.86 -17.70 12.37
CA TYR A 33 29.50 -17.39 12.85
C TYR A 33 28.52 -17.21 11.67
N TYR A 34 28.93 -16.60 10.56
CA TYR A 34 28.10 -16.52 9.37
C TYR A 34 27.86 -17.88 8.73
N GLN A 35 28.85 -18.77 8.71
CA GLN A 35 28.69 -20.14 8.24
C GLN A 35 27.71 -20.92 9.12
N LEU A 36 27.79 -20.76 10.44
CA LEU A 36 26.81 -21.36 11.37
C LEU A 36 25.39 -20.89 11.08
N LEU A 37 25.18 -19.58 10.84
CA LEU A 37 23.87 -19.04 10.49
C LEU A 37 23.36 -19.60 9.15
N ARG A 38 24.23 -19.65 8.13
CA ARG A 38 23.88 -20.19 6.80
C ARG A 38 23.53 -21.68 6.86
N SER A 39 24.31 -22.47 7.61
CA SER A 39 24.04 -23.91 7.80
C SER A 39 22.72 -24.16 8.55
N SER A 40 22.27 -23.17 9.34
CA SER A 40 20.97 -23.17 10.01
C SER A 40 19.86 -22.55 9.14
N HIS A 41 20.06 -22.39 7.82
CA HIS A 41 19.14 -21.78 6.89
C HIS A 41 18.72 -20.33 7.24
N LEU A 42 19.56 -19.61 7.98
CA LEU A 42 19.33 -18.20 8.31
C LEU A 42 20.05 -17.31 7.31
N THR A 43 19.35 -16.27 6.85
CA THR A 43 19.89 -15.27 5.93
C THR A 43 19.72 -13.87 6.53
N TRP A 44 20.65 -12.98 6.21
CA TRP A 44 20.52 -11.58 6.60
C TRP A 44 19.39 -10.93 5.81
N GLN A 45 18.33 -10.53 6.50
CA GLN A 45 17.13 -9.97 5.90
C GLN A 45 16.80 -8.61 6.51
N LYS A 46 16.19 -7.74 5.71
CA LYS A 46 15.58 -6.52 6.22
C LYS A 46 14.32 -6.88 6.99
N GLY A 47 14.20 -6.41 8.23
CA GLY A 47 12.98 -6.59 9.02
C GLY A 47 11.78 -5.94 8.32
N ASN A 48 10.69 -6.68 8.23
CA ASN A 48 9.42 -6.14 7.76
C ASN A 48 8.81 -5.26 8.84
N ARG A 49 8.24 -4.12 8.42
CA ARG A 49 7.46 -3.27 9.32
C ARG A 49 6.05 -3.84 9.41
N GLU A 50 5.63 -4.14 10.61
CA GLU A 50 4.27 -4.54 10.90
C GLU A 50 3.74 -3.73 12.09
N ASN A 51 2.51 -3.28 11.98
CA ASN A 51 1.89 -2.55 13.08
C ASN A 51 1.54 -3.56 14.20
N PRO A 52 1.97 -3.33 15.46
CA PRO A 52 1.68 -4.24 16.57
C PRO A 52 0.18 -4.37 16.90
N ARG A 53 -0.66 -3.47 16.37
CA ARG A 53 -2.13 -3.53 16.51
C ARG A 53 -2.81 -4.33 15.39
N LYS A 54 -2.06 -4.83 14.40
CA LYS A 54 -2.60 -5.71 13.37
C LYS A 54 -3.06 -7.01 14.00
N ASN A 55 -4.31 -7.39 13.73
CA ASN A 55 -4.88 -8.65 14.18
C ASN A 55 -5.10 -9.55 12.95
N PRO A 56 -4.36 -10.67 12.79
CA PRO A 56 -4.48 -11.56 11.64
C PRO A 56 -5.89 -12.14 11.45
N GLU A 57 -6.56 -12.54 12.54
CA GLU A 57 -7.91 -13.10 12.50
C GLU A 57 -8.91 -12.08 11.96
N LYS A 58 -8.78 -10.82 12.39
CA LYS A 58 -9.62 -9.73 11.90
C LYS A 58 -9.34 -9.38 10.43
N VAL A 59 -8.09 -9.51 10.00
CA VAL A 59 -7.70 -9.35 8.59
C VAL A 59 -8.40 -10.41 7.75
N GLU A 60 -8.35 -11.67 8.16
CA GLU A 60 -8.99 -12.78 7.47
C GLU A 60 -10.53 -12.61 7.43
N GLU A 61 -11.15 -12.30 8.56
CA GLU A 61 -12.60 -12.03 8.65
C GLU A 61 -13.04 -10.95 7.65
N ILE A 62 -12.29 -9.83 7.58
CA ILE A 62 -12.66 -8.72 6.71
C ILE A 62 -12.42 -9.07 5.25
N ASN A 63 -11.32 -9.77 4.91
CA ASN A 63 -11.06 -10.23 3.55
C ASN A 63 -12.14 -11.20 3.07
N GLU A 64 -12.58 -12.15 3.91
CA GLU A 64 -13.70 -13.02 3.60
C GLU A 64 -15.01 -12.24 3.41
N ARG A 65 -15.24 -11.21 4.22
CA ARG A 65 -16.43 -10.34 4.07
C ARG A 65 -16.39 -9.62 2.73
N ILE A 66 -15.25 -9.04 2.35
CA ILE A 66 -15.09 -8.38 1.04
C ILE A 66 -15.32 -9.40 -0.08
N ALA A 67 -14.70 -10.57 -0.02
CA ALA A 67 -14.90 -11.64 -1.02
C ALA A 67 -16.38 -12.06 -1.14
N LYS A 68 -17.09 -12.21 -0.02
CA LYS A 68 -18.53 -12.51 -0.01
C LYS A 68 -19.36 -11.39 -0.66
N ILE A 69 -19.04 -10.11 -0.36
CA ILE A 69 -19.73 -8.96 -0.97
C ILE A 69 -19.50 -8.97 -2.49
N LEU A 70 -18.27 -9.14 -2.94
CA LEU A 70 -17.93 -9.17 -4.37
C LEU A 70 -18.64 -10.33 -5.08
N LYS A 71 -18.71 -11.50 -4.45
CA LYS A 71 -19.42 -12.66 -4.98
C LYS A 71 -20.92 -12.43 -5.10
N VAL A 72 -21.54 -11.80 -4.08
CA VAL A 72 -22.98 -11.47 -4.11
C VAL A 72 -23.32 -10.52 -5.25
N PHE A 73 -22.44 -9.54 -5.49
CA PHE A 73 -22.64 -8.54 -6.55
C PHE A 73 -21.98 -8.90 -7.89
N GLN A 74 -21.46 -10.11 -8.06
CA GLN A 74 -20.72 -10.50 -9.25
C GLN A 74 -21.48 -10.22 -10.54
N THR A 75 -22.73 -10.59 -10.63
CA THR A 75 -23.58 -10.34 -11.82
C THR A 75 -23.76 -8.85 -12.13
N ASP A 76 -23.89 -8.01 -11.07
CA ASP A 76 -24.01 -6.56 -11.25
C ASP A 76 -22.68 -5.92 -11.68
N ILE A 77 -21.56 -6.48 -11.22
CA ILE A 77 -20.22 -6.05 -11.63
C ILE A 77 -19.97 -6.42 -13.10
N GLU A 78 -20.21 -7.67 -13.47
CA GLU A 78 -20.04 -8.18 -14.84
C GLU A 78 -20.96 -7.50 -15.86
N SER A 79 -22.17 -7.12 -15.44
CA SER A 79 -23.14 -6.38 -16.28
C SER A 79 -22.99 -4.86 -16.20
N GLU A 80 -21.89 -4.36 -15.60
CA GLU A 80 -21.59 -2.94 -15.46
C GLU A 80 -22.68 -2.11 -14.74
N LYS A 81 -23.47 -2.72 -13.87
CA LYS A 81 -24.43 -2.03 -13.00
C LYS A 81 -23.79 -1.53 -11.70
N LEU A 82 -22.68 -2.14 -11.31
CA LEU A 82 -21.92 -1.81 -10.11
C LEU A 82 -20.44 -1.69 -10.45
N ALA A 83 -19.84 -0.53 -10.22
CA ALA A 83 -18.40 -0.33 -10.29
C ALA A 83 -17.78 -0.47 -8.91
N VAL A 84 -16.72 -1.28 -8.79
CA VAL A 84 -16.03 -1.54 -7.52
C VAL A 84 -14.65 -0.91 -7.54
N TYR A 85 -14.37 -0.06 -6.57
CA TYR A 85 -13.10 0.64 -6.45
C TYR A 85 -12.41 0.37 -5.11
N ALA A 86 -11.14 0.00 -5.17
CA ALA A 86 -10.23 0.15 -4.04
C ALA A 86 -9.62 1.57 -4.08
N LEU A 87 -9.64 2.28 -2.96
CA LEU A 87 -9.16 3.66 -2.86
C LEU A 87 -8.05 3.78 -1.82
N ASP A 88 -7.16 4.76 -2.07
CA ASP A 88 -6.08 5.13 -1.15
C ASP A 88 -5.52 6.51 -1.47
N GLU A 89 -4.78 7.11 -0.52
CA GLU A 89 -4.06 8.35 -0.72
C GLU A 89 -2.55 8.15 -0.67
N CYS A 90 -1.85 8.80 -1.58
CA CYS A 90 -0.41 8.87 -1.60
C CYS A 90 0.06 10.29 -1.28
N HIS A 91 0.89 10.44 -0.27
CA HIS A 91 1.60 11.67 0.02
C HIS A 91 2.99 11.60 -0.60
N LEU A 92 3.19 12.36 -1.67
CA LEU A 92 4.48 12.48 -2.34
C LEU A 92 5.30 13.59 -1.68
N GLN A 93 6.57 13.31 -1.35
CA GLN A 93 7.50 14.23 -0.71
C GLN A 93 8.83 14.27 -1.47
N GLY A 94 9.63 15.31 -1.24
CA GLY A 94 10.91 15.48 -1.92
C GLY A 94 11.93 14.36 -1.63
N ASP A 95 11.87 13.74 -0.44
CA ASP A 95 12.73 12.65 0.00
C ASP A 95 12.29 11.25 -0.47
N ASP A 96 11.15 11.14 -1.14
CA ASP A 96 10.72 9.87 -1.77
C ASP A 96 11.71 9.34 -2.83
N ILE A 97 12.67 10.17 -3.27
CA ILE A 97 13.75 9.78 -4.17
C ILE A 97 14.83 8.93 -3.48
N CYS A 98 14.92 8.95 -2.15
CA CYS A 98 15.93 8.22 -1.40
C CYS A 98 15.71 6.70 -1.47
N SER A 99 16.78 5.98 -1.81
CA SER A 99 16.75 4.51 -1.97
C SER A 99 18.10 3.89 -1.61
N TYR A 100 18.18 2.56 -1.73
CA TYR A 100 19.44 1.84 -1.67
C TYR A 100 20.20 2.02 -2.97
N LEU A 101 21.50 2.36 -2.86
CA LEU A 101 22.42 2.53 -3.97
C LEU A 101 23.65 1.63 -3.77
N TRP A 102 24.25 1.22 -4.88
CA TRP A 102 25.57 0.64 -4.86
C TRP A 102 26.58 1.79 -4.76
N GLY A 103 27.47 1.72 -3.79
CA GLY A 103 28.52 2.69 -3.56
C GLY A 103 29.75 2.04 -2.95
N GLU A 104 30.82 2.77 -2.80
CA GLU A 104 32.02 2.32 -2.13
C GLU A 104 31.74 1.92 -0.67
N ARG A 105 32.38 0.86 -0.22
CA ARG A 105 32.10 0.26 1.10
C ARG A 105 32.31 1.25 2.26
N GLU A 106 33.28 2.14 2.13
CA GLU A 106 33.69 3.09 3.18
C GLU A 106 33.14 4.50 2.94
N ASN A 107 32.54 4.74 1.77
CA ASN A 107 32.02 6.04 1.38
C ASN A 107 30.58 5.93 0.93
N ARG A 108 29.65 6.41 1.77
CA ARG A 108 28.21 6.38 1.42
C ARG A 108 27.90 7.39 0.34
N GLU A 109 27.25 6.94 -0.72
CA GLU A 109 26.68 7.83 -1.71
C GLU A 109 25.69 8.81 -1.07
N ILE A 110 25.84 10.08 -1.40
CA ILE A 110 25.01 11.17 -0.89
C ILE A 110 24.00 11.55 -1.96
N ILE A 111 22.73 11.28 -1.71
CA ILE A 111 21.64 11.83 -2.50
C ILE A 111 21.33 13.23 -1.96
N LYS A 112 21.55 14.25 -2.79
CA LYS A 112 21.19 15.62 -2.44
C LYS A 112 19.68 15.78 -2.54
N VAL A 113 19.02 15.84 -1.41
CA VAL A 113 17.59 16.12 -1.31
C VAL A 113 17.43 17.57 -0.92
N VAL A 114 16.72 18.34 -1.71
CA VAL A 114 16.25 19.65 -1.29
C VAL A 114 15.20 19.41 -0.21
N ASN A 115 15.48 19.84 1.01
CA ASN A 115 14.59 19.69 2.15
C ASN A 115 13.42 20.70 2.02
N GLU A 116 12.66 20.52 0.96
CA GLU A 116 11.47 21.31 0.68
C GLU A 116 10.32 20.75 1.53
N ARG A 117 9.60 21.64 2.18
CA ARG A 117 8.37 21.31 2.89
C ARG A 117 7.23 20.99 1.90
N ASP A 118 7.54 21.01 0.61
CA ASP A 118 6.59 20.76 -0.44
C ASP A 118 6.16 19.29 -0.43
N ARG A 119 4.87 19.13 -0.42
CA ARG A 119 4.21 17.83 -0.54
C ARG A 119 3.03 17.92 -1.49
N GLN A 120 2.73 16.84 -2.15
CA GLN A 120 1.54 16.68 -2.98
C GLN A 120 0.78 15.45 -2.52
N THR A 121 -0.51 15.61 -2.27
CA THR A 121 -1.39 14.47 -2.01
C THR A 121 -2.04 14.05 -3.32
N TYR A 122 -2.03 12.75 -3.58
CA TYR A 122 -2.74 12.14 -4.70
C TYR A 122 -3.77 11.16 -4.16
N TYR A 123 -4.99 11.26 -4.62
CA TYR A 123 -6.01 10.25 -4.42
C TYR A 123 -5.97 9.27 -5.58
N GLY A 124 -6.00 7.98 -5.28
CA GLY A 124 -6.01 6.90 -6.25
C GLY A 124 -7.21 5.99 -6.06
N ALA A 125 -7.79 5.55 -7.17
CA ALA A 125 -8.87 4.57 -7.18
C ALA A 125 -8.62 3.53 -8.26
N LEU A 126 -8.51 2.27 -7.86
CA LEU A 126 -8.37 1.12 -8.74
C LEU A 126 -9.74 0.46 -8.92
N ASN A 127 -10.25 0.46 -10.14
CA ASN A 127 -11.41 -0.37 -10.47
C ASN A 127 -10.98 -1.85 -10.43
N LEU A 128 -11.60 -2.63 -9.55
CA LEU A 128 -11.21 -4.04 -9.35
C LEU A 128 -11.61 -4.94 -10.51
N TRP A 129 -12.60 -4.54 -11.33
CA TRP A 129 -13.06 -5.29 -12.50
C TRP A 129 -12.27 -4.93 -13.75
N THR A 130 -12.27 -3.64 -14.12
CA THR A 130 -11.62 -3.18 -15.36
C THR A 130 -10.11 -2.98 -15.20
N GLN A 131 -9.60 -2.96 -13.96
CA GLN A 131 -8.23 -2.63 -13.59
C GLN A 131 -7.79 -1.23 -14.05
N GLU A 132 -8.74 -0.35 -14.37
CA GLU A 132 -8.47 1.06 -14.60
C GLU A 132 -8.07 1.74 -13.29
N PHE A 133 -6.98 2.51 -13.33
CA PHE A 133 -6.53 3.31 -12.20
C PHE A 133 -6.75 4.79 -12.47
N ILE A 134 -7.50 5.43 -11.57
CA ILE A 134 -7.78 6.87 -11.59
C ILE A 134 -6.91 7.53 -10.53
N VAL A 135 -6.16 8.56 -10.91
CA VAL A 135 -5.35 9.35 -9.98
C VAL A 135 -5.69 10.83 -10.11
N SER A 136 -5.67 11.56 -8.99
CA SER A 136 -5.92 13.01 -8.99
C SER A 136 -5.15 13.72 -7.89
N PRO A 137 -4.48 14.86 -8.20
CA PRO A 137 -3.78 15.66 -7.21
C PRO A 137 -4.77 16.52 -6.40
N TYR A 138 -4.48 16.62 -5.09
CA TYR A 138 -5.17 17.51 -4.15
C TYR A 138 -4.16 18.13 -3.18
N SER A 139 -4.52 19.24 -2.56
CA SER A 139 -3.62 19.93 -1.60
C SER A 139 -3.36 19.11 -0.34
N THR A 140 -4.34 18.34 0.11
CA THR A 140 -4.27 17.53 1.33
C THR A 140 -5.30 16.40 1.31
N GLY A 141 -5.11 15.38 2.17
CA GLY A 141 -6.12 14.38 2.49
C GLY A 141 -7.10 14.93 3.51
N ASN A 142 -8.36 15.09 3.15
CA ASN A 142 -9.44 15.53 4.03
C ASN A 142 -10.81 15.16 3.42
N GLY A 143 -11.90 15.34 4.20
CA GLY A 143 -13.26 14.99 3.79
C GLY A 143 -13.73 15.73 2.53
N GLU A 144 -13.44 17.04 2.42
CA GLU A 144 -13.82 17.83 1.26
C GLU A 144 -13.19 17.32 -0.05
N ASN A 145 -11.88 17.03 -0.02
CA ASN A 145 -11.16 16.52 -1.19
C ASN A 145 -11.55 15.08 -1.50
N THR A 146 -11.84 14.27 -0.48
CA THR A 146 -12.42 12.93 -0.65
C THR A 146 -13.74 13.01 -1.40
N VAL A 147 -14.67 13.85 -0.97
CA VAL A 147 -15.95 14.07 -1.65
C VAL A 147 -15.77 14.52 -3.10
N LYS A 148 -14.88 15.49 -3.35
CA LYS A 148 -14.57 15.94 -4.73
C LYS A 148 -14.05 14.80 -5.61
N PHE A 149 -13.18 13.95 -5.04
CA PHE A 149 -12.65 12.80 -5.76
C PHE A 149 -13.73 11.77 -6.07
N LEU A 150 -14.59 11.45 -5.10
CA LEU A 150 -15.72 10.53 -5.31
C LEU A 150 -16.72 11.05 -6.33
N GLN A 151 -17.04 12.34 -6.31
CA GLN A 151 -17.87 12.97 -7.34
C GLN A 151 -17.25 12.86 -8.75
N LYS A 152 -15.90 12.95 -8.86
CA LYS A 152 -15.19 12.71 -10.12
C LYS A 152 -15.35 11.25 -10.59
N ILE A 153 -15.28 10.27 -9.68
CA ILE A 153 -15.53 8.86 -9.99
C ILE A 153 -16.99 8.68 -10.41
N LYS A 154 -17.95 9.23 -9.65
CA LYS A 154 -19.39 9.10 -9.94
C LYS A 154 -19.76 9.68 -11.31
N LYS A 155 -19.14 10.80 -11.71
CA LYS A 155 -19.33 11.38 -13.06
C LYS A 155 -18.89 10.45 -14.20
N ARG A 156 -17.94 9.53 -13.96
CA ARG A 156 -17.53 8.51 -14.94
C ARG A 156 -18.53 7.35 -15.02
N HIS A 157 -19.32 7.18 -13.95
CA HIS A 157 -20.29 6.10 -13.78
C HIS A 157 -21.68 6.66 -13.45
N PRO A 158 -22.30 7.46 -14.35
CA PRO A 158 -23.56 8.15 -14.03
C PRO A 158 -24.70 7.18 -13.70
N GLU A 159 -24.77 6.05 -14.41
CA GLU A 159 -25.83 5.05 -14.26
C GLU A 159 -25.44 3.88 -13.35
N GLN A 160 -24.17 3.77 -12.98
CA GLN A 160 -23.69 2.66 -12.14
C GLN A 160 -23.74 3.01 -10.67
N ARG A 161 -24.01 2.02 -9.83
CA ARG A 161 -23.75 2.10 -8.40
C ARG A 161 -22.24 2.00 -8.14
N LEU A 162 -21.77 2.51 -7.01
CA LEU A 162 -20.38 2.44 -6.60
C LEU A 162 -20.24 1.64 -5.31
N LEU A 163 -19.36 0.66 -5.28
CA LEU A 163 -18.85 0.04 -4.08
C LEU A 163 -17.40 0.52 -3.87
N LEU A 164 -17.18 1.25 -2.79
CA LEU A 164 -15.90 1.83 -2.43
C LEU A 164 -15.29 1.02 -1.30
N ILE A 165 -14.05 0.57 -1.47
CA ILE A 165 -13.30 -0.19 -0.46
C ILE A 165 -12.05 0.62 -0.12
N TRP A 166 -11.91 1.06 1.12
CA TRP A 166 -10.84 1.94 1.56
C TRP A 166 -10.42 1.69 3.01
N ASP A 167 -9.45 2.43 3.49
CA ASP A 167 -9.01 2.34 4.87
C ASP A 167 -9.97 3.04 5.85
N GLY A 168 -9.63 2.99 7.13
CA GLY A 168 -10.43 3.58 8.20
C GLY A 168 -10.06 5.01 8.57
N ALA A 169 -9.49 5.82 7.67
CA ALA A 169 -9.16 7.21 7.95
C ALA A 169 -10.38 8.01 8.46
N ASP A 170 -10.17 8.89 9.43
CA ASP A 170 -11.28 9.58 10.10
C ASP A 170 -12.13 10.42 9.15
N TYR A 171 -11.52 11.03 8.12
CA TYR A 171 -12.24 11.83 7.13
C TYR A 171 -13.09 10.98 6.16
N HIS A 172 -12.87 9.66 6.06
CA HIS A 172 -13.76 8.75 5.34
C HIS A 172 -15.10 8.52 6.08
N ARG A 173 -15.18 8.91 7.34
CA ARG A 173 -16.36 8.82 8.20
C ARG A 173 -16.84 10.18 8.71
N GLY A 174 -16.20 11.26 8.24
CA GLY A 174 -16.48 12.64 8.60
C GLY A 174 -17.85 13.13 8.11
N GLU A 175 -18.20 14.35 8.50
CA GLU A 175 -19.49 14.96 8.18
C GLU A 175 -19.69 15.19 6.68
N GLU A 176 -18.64 15.49 5.93
CA GLU A 176 -18.69 15.68 4.48
C GLU A 176 -19.11 14.37 3.78
N MET A 177 -18.54 13.24 4.22
CA MET A 177 -18.90 11.92 3.69
C MET A 177 -20.32 11.52 4.06
N LYS A 178 -20.73 11.75 5.32
CA LYS A 178 -22.12 11.48 5.74
C LYS A 178 -23.12 12.25 4.91
N LYS A 179 -22.86 13.55 4.63
CA LYS A 179 -23.71 14.37 3.77
C LYS A 179 -23.76 13.85 2.34
N LEU A 180 -22.61 13.49 1.76
CA LEU A 180 -22.58 12.90 0.42
C LEU A 180 -23.41 11.62 0.35
N LEU A 181 -23.19 10.69 1.28
CA LEU A 181 -23.92 9.42 1.30
C LEU A 181 -25.43 9.60 1.54
N ALA A 182 -25.83 10.57 2.38
CA ALA A 182 -27.23 10.87 2.60
C ALA A 182 -27.91 11.37 1.32
N ILE A 183 -27.26 12.27 0.56
CA ILE A 183 -27.78 12.81 -0.71
C ILE A 183 -27.83 11.70 -1.78
N GLU A 184 -26.74 10.97 -1.97
CA GLU A 184 -26.63 9.96 -3.04
C GLU A 184 -27.55 8.76 -2.83
N ASN A 185 -27.86 8.43 -1.56
CA ASN A 185 -28.67 7.27 -1.17
C ASN A 185 -30.10 7.64 -0.71
N GLU A 186 -30.50 8.92 -0.87
CA GLU A 186 -31.80 9.41 -0.48
C GLU A 186 -32.93 8.57 -1.11
N GLU A 187 -33.94 8.21 -0.32
CA GLU A 187 -35.11 7.41 -0.71
C GLU A 187 -34.82 6.01 -1.28
N LYS A 188 -33.56 5.51 -1.17
CA LYS A 188 -33.16 4.19 -1.67
C LYS A 188 -33.04 3.18 -0.55
N ARG A 189 -33.41 1.94 -0.82
CA ARG A 189 -33.13 0.82 0.07
C ARG A 189 -31.64 0.49 0.03
N PRO A 190 -31.06 -0.12 1.08
CA PRO A 190 -29.64 -0.45 1.14
C PRO A 190 -29.10 -1.20 -0.10
N GLU A 191 -29.91 -2.08 -0.70
CA GLU A 191 -29.54 -2.85 -1.88
C GLU A 191 -29.47 -1.99 -3.17
N GLU A 192 -30.09 -0.80 -3.13
CA GLU A 192 -30.20 0.14 -4.26
C GLU A 192 -29.33 1.38 -4.09
N TRP A 193 -28.55 1.48 -3.01
CA TRP A 193 -27.69 2.63 -2.75
C TRP A 193 -26.76 2.94 -3.91
N SER A 194 -26.70 4.21 -4.28
CA SER A 194 -25.79 4.70 -5.32
C SER A 194 -24.34 4.55 -4.91
N ILE A 195 -24.03 4.73 -3.62
CA ILE A 195 -22.67 4.61 -3.07
C ILE A 195 -22.73 3.75 -1.81
N THR A 196 -21.99 2.66 -1.81
CA THR A 196 -21.77 1.80 -0.64
C THR A 196 -20.28 1.81 -0.29
N CYS A 197 -19.97 1.86 1.01
CA CYS A 197 -18.60 1.87 1.50
C CYS A 197 -18.30 0.63 2.34
N GLN A 198 -17.15 0.00 2.11
CA GLN A 198 -16.59 -1.10 2.88
C GLN A 198 -15.17 -0.71 3.33
N LEU A 199 -14.81 -1.08 4.55
CA LEU A 199 -13.46 -0.84 5.05
C LEU A 199 -12.56 -2.04 4.81
N PHE A 200 -11.28 -1.78 4.46
CA PHE A 200 -10.22 -2.75 4.62
C PHE A 200 -9.92 -3.02 6.10
N ALA A 201 -9.18 -4.08 6.35
CA ALA A 201 -8.75 -4.43 7.70
C ALA A 201 -7.87 -3.31 8.29
N PRO A 202 -8.11 -2.90 9.54
CA PRO A 202 -7.31 -1.86 10.17
C PRO A 202 -5.86 -2.32 10.37
N TYR A 203 -4.93 -1.37 10.25
CA TYR A 203 -3.48 -1.61 10.42
C TYR A 203 -2.87 -2.64 9.45
N ALA A 204 -3.53 -2.90 8.34
CA ALA A 204 -3.13 -3.89 7.33
C ALA A 204 -3.06 -3.26 5.92
N PRO A 205 -2.16 -2.29 5.66
CA PRO A 205 -2.08 -1.60 4.36
C PRO A 205 -1.82 -2.57 3.20
N ALA A 206 -1.10 -3.68 3.45
CA ALA A 206 -0.86 -4.71 2.44
C ALA A 206 -2.14 -5.35 1.86
N GLU A 207 -3.29 -5.15 2.52
CA GLU A 207 -4.58 -5.62 2.03
C GLU A 207 -5.18 -4.68 0.97
N ASN A 208 -4.77 -3.41 0.93
CA ASN A 208 -5.19 -2.48 -0.10
C ASN A 208 -4.34 -2.65 -1.37
N PRO A 209 -4.92 -3.08 -2.51
CA PRO A 209 -4.16 -3.29 -3.75
C PRO A 209 -3.56 -1.99 -4.32
N VAL A 210 -4.10 -0.82 -3.97
CA VAL A 210 -3.60 0.48 -4.41
C VAL A 210 -2.19 0.78 -3.85
N GLU A 211 -1.87 0.29 -2.66
CA GLU A 211 -0.55 0.42 -2.04
C GLU A 211 0.57 -0.18 -2.92
N GLY A 212 0.27 -1.29 -3.61
CA GLY A 212 1.18 -1.89 -4.57
C GLY A 212 1.48 -0.97 -5.77
N ILE A 213 0.53 -0.16 -6.21
CA ILE A 213 0.71 0.81 -7.29
C ILE A 213 1.54 2.00 -6.78
N TRP A 214 1.26 2.49 -5.56
CA TRP A 214 2.06 3.54 -4.93
C TRP A 214 3.53 3.13 -4.74
N LEU A 215 3.77 1.88 -4.35
CA LEU A 215 5.14 1.36 -4.24
C LEU A 215 5.84 1.34 -5.61
N GLN A 216 5.15 1.00 -6.69
CA GLN A 216 5.71 0.97 -8.03
C GLN A 216 6.12 2.37 -8.51
N VAL A 217 5.27 3.38 -8.36
CA VAL A 217 5.62 4.76 -8.75
C VAL A 217 6.77 5.33 -7.91
N LYS A 218 6.79 5.07 -6.59
CA LYS A 218 7.92 5.49 -5.74
C LYS A 218 9.21 4.81 -6.15
N ASN A 219 9.18 3.52 -6.49
CA ASN A 219 10.35 2.81 -7.00
C ASN A 219 10.79 3.33 -8.39
N PHE A 220 9.84 3.73 -9.24
CA PHE A 220 10.15 4.37 -10.51
C PHE A 220 10.88 5.71 -10.29
N ILE A 221 10.37 6.59 -9.45
CA ILE A 221 11.00 7.88 -9.13
C ILE A 221 12.43 7.67 -8.59
N ARG A 222 12.63 6.70 -7.70
CA ARG A 222 13.93 6.37 -7.13
C ARG A 222 14.98 5.96 -8.15
N ARG A 223 14.60 5.39 -9.29
CA ARG A 223 15.53 5.08 -10.39
C ARG A 223 16.06 6.34 -11.08
N PHE A 224 15.32 7.42 -11.02
CA PHE A 224 15.64 8.69 -11.63
C PHE A 224 16.09 9.77 -10.62
N TYR A 225 16.54 9.35 -9.43
CA TYR A 225 16.93 10.25 -8.36
C TYR A 225 17.93 11.33 -8.80
N HIS A 226 18.84 10.98 -9.72
CA HIS A 226 19.91 11.84 -10.22
C HIS A 226 19.42 13.06 -11.01
N ILE A 227 18.22 13.03 -11.55
CA ILE A 227 17.61 14.18 -12.23
C ILE A 227 16.63 14.95 -11.34
N CYS A 228 16.28 14.42 -10.16
CA CYS A 228 15.33 15.02 -9.23
C CYS A 228 15.97 16.17 -8.43
N THR A 229 16.30 17.29 -9.09
CA THR A 229 16.93 18.44 -8.47
C THR A 229 15.99 19.33 -7.67
N ASN A 230 14.68 19.16 -7.82
CA ASN A 230 13.63 19.85 -7.07
C ASN A 230 12.32 19.04 -7.08
N PHE A 231 11.38 19.43 -6.20
CA PHE A 231 10.11 18.72 -6.04
C PHE A 231 9.24 18.74 -7.30
N SER A 232 9.32 19.77 -8.13
CA SER A 232 8.56 19.85 -9.38
C SER A 232 8.91 18.71 -10.34
N ILE A 233 10.20 18.31 -10.39
CA ILE A 233 10.65 17.18 -11.21
C ILE A 233 10.10 15.87 -10.64
N VAL A 234 10.14 15.70 -9.30
CA VAL A 234 9.57 14.53 -8.63
C VAL A 234 8.09 14.38 -8.97
N LYS A 235 7.31 15.47 -8.91
CA LYS A 235 5.90 15.50 -9.33
C LYS A 235 5.71 15.10 -10.80
N ARG A 236 6.51 15.66 -11.69
CA ARG A 236 6.42 15.34 -13.14
C ARG A 236 6.71 13.87 -13.41
N LEU A 237 7.68 13.27 -12.72
CA LEU A 237 7.95 11.83 -12.84
C LEU A 237 6.78 10.98 -12.31
N PHE A 238 6.17 11.42 -11.20
CA PHE A 238 4.98 10.77 -10.65
C PHE A 238 3.82 10.80 -11.65
N GLU A 239 3.51 11.97 -12.20
CA GLU A 239 2.44 12.17 -13.17
C GLU A 239 2.72 11.40 -14.48
N PHE A 240 3.96 11.47 -14.99
CA PHE A 240 4.40 10.71 -16.15
C PHE A 240 4.17 9.20 -15.99
N PHE A 241 4.45 8.65 -14.82
CA PHE A 241 4.26 7.23 -14.56
C PHE A 241 2.81 6.79 -14.77
N PHE A 242 1.85 7.61 -14.37
CA PHE A 242 0.43 7.32 -14.52
C PHE A 242 -0.11 7.66 -15.91
N ASP A 243 0.34 8.76 -16.51
CA ASP A 243 -0.06 9.17 -17.86
C ASP A 243 0.29 8.10 -18.90
N PHE A 244 1.45 7.45 -18.72
CA PHE A 244 1.91 6.38 -19.60
C PHE A 244 1.58 4.97 -19.07
N LYS A 245 0.80 4.84 -18.00
CA LYS A 245 0.36 3.57 -17.41
C LYS A 245 1.53 2.59 -17.18
N LEU A 246 2.64 3.07 -16.59
CA LEU A 246 3.86 2.28 -16.37
C LEU A 246 3.79 1.30 -15.20
N PHE A 247 2.63 1.09 -14.61
CA PHE A 247 2.41 0.16 -13.52
C PHE A 247 1.84 -1.17 -13.99
N ASN A 248 2.17 -2.22 -13.26
CA ASN A 248 1.51 -3.51 -13.36
C ASN A 248 0.31 -3.54 -12.42
N ASN A 249 -0.77 -4.12 -12.89
CA ASN A 249 -1.96 -4.29 -12.07
C ASN A 249 -1.67 -5.24 -10.90
N PRO A 250 -2.20 -4.94 -9.70
CA PRO A 250 -2.03 -5.78 -8.54
C PRO A 250 -2.74 -7.13 -8.73
N ASN A 251 -2.17 -8.17 -8.11
CA ASN A 251 -2.80 -9.48 -8.09
C ASN A 251 -4.02 -9.48 -7.14
N LEU A 252 -5.20 -9.67 -7.68
CA LEU A 252 -6.48 -9.68 -6.95
C LEU A 252 -6.96 -11.09 -6.58
N LYS A 253 -6.14 -12.13 -6.79
CA LYS A 253 -6.49 -13.55 -6.47
C LYS A 253 -6.98 -13.76 -5.04
N LYS A 254 -6.50 -12.96 -4.10
CA LYS A 254 -6.90 -13.06 -2.70
C LYS A 254 -8.41 -12.86 -2.45
N TYR A 255 -9.11 -12.20 -3.35
CA TYR A 255 -10.55 -11.98 -3.23
C TYR A 255 -11.40 -13.05 -3.92
N ASP A 256 -10.77 -13.99 -4.64
CA ASP A 256 -11.38 -15.14 -5.37
C ASP A 256 -12.57 -14.80 -6.30
N ALA A 257 -13.16 -13.61 -6.14
CA ALA A 257 -14.30 -13.15 -6.90
C ALA A 257 -13.97 -12.82 -8.36
N PHE A 258 -12.68 -12.60 -8.67
CA PHE A 258 -12.19 -12.20 -9.98
C PHE A 258 -11.14 -13.16 -10.53
N ALA A 259 -11.10 -14.39 -10.04
CA ALA A 259 -10.13 -15.42 -10.46
C ALA A 259 -10.19 -15.74 -11.97
N GLN A 260 -11.24 -15.34 -12.65
CA GLN A 260 -11.44 -15.54 -14.09
C GLN A 260 -10.84 -14.43 -14.96
N LEU A 261 -10.29 -13.36 -14.35
CA LEU A 261 -9.71 -12.19 -15.04
C LEU A 261 -8.19 -12.31 -15.29
N ILE A 262 -7.62 -13.48 -15.10
CA ILE A 262 -6.18 -13.71 -15.24
C ILE A 262 -5.91 -14.63 -16.43
#